data_763dd1c1c2e477a0a32c3768bf191759
#
_entry.id   763dd1c1c2e477a0a32c3768bf191759
#
_cell.length_a   1.000
_cell.length_b   1.000
_cell.length_c   1.000
_cell.angle_alpha   90.00
_cell.angle_beta   90.00
_cell.angle_gamma   90.00
#
_symmetry.space_group_name_H-M   'P 1'
#
loop_
_entity.id
_entity.type
_entity.pdbx_description
1 polymer ?
#
loop_
_entity_poly.entity_id
_entity_poly.type
_entity_poly.pdbx_seq_one_letter_code
_entity_poly.pdbx_strand_id
1 'polypeptide(L)'
;MILAVDLGKTSCRASARGRRARGPGAPGLAAPGGVRAAEAAILALAIDLARELGPFDEVIVGAAGALAAPDAARALGDALLASLRVERVAVTSDAVLAHAGALGGQPGVVLIAGTGVVALAIDADGARRTADGWGPWLGDEGGGGGSAPPGGAASRWSAARRPSAVRT
;
A
#
# COMPACT_ATOMS: atom_id res chain seq x y z
N MET A 1 -17.69 4.35 11.76
CA MET A 1 -17.49 4.43 10.29
C MET A 1 -16.01 4.26 9.97
N ILE A 2 -15.67 3.51 8.92
CA ILE A 2 -14.28 3.25 8.53
C ILE A 2 -13.85 4.23 7.44
N LEU A 3 -12.65 4.82 7.59
CA LEU A 3 -11.92 5.54 6.56
C LEU A 3 -10.81 4.64 6.01
N ALA A 4 -10.85 4.32 4.73
CA ALA A 4 -9.78 3.61 4.03
C ALA A 4 -8.91 4.60 3.24
N VAL A 5 -7.59 4.51 3.41
CA VAL A 5 -6.62 5.43 2.79
C VAL A 5 -5.55 4.65 2.06
N ASP A 6 -5.36 4.97 0.77
CA ASP A 6 -4.25 4.51 -0.07
C ASP A 6 -3.25 5.66 -0.25
N LEU A 7 -2.10 5.57 0.42
CA LEU A 7 -1.06 6.58 0.41
C LEU A 7 0.14 6.13 -0.42
N GLY A 8 0.19 6.61 -1.64
CA GLY A 8 1.34 6.47 -2.52
C GLY A 8 2.27 7.68 -2.51
N LYS A 9 3.39 7.58 -3.22
CA LYS A 9 4.37 8.69 -3.34
C LYS A 9 3.82 9.88 -4.13
N THR A 10 2.96 9.62 -5.11
CA THR A 10 2.43 10.64 -6.02
C THR A 10 1.02 11.08 -5.69
N SER A 11 0.24 10.25 -5.02
CA SER A 11 -1.15 10.54 -4.67
C SER A 11 -1.57 9.88 -3.37
N CYS A 12 -2.44 10.55 -2.63
CA CYS A 12 -3.20 10.02 -1.51
C CYS A 12 -4.66 9.92 -1.94
N ARG A 13 -5.30 8.79 -1.65
CA ARG A 13 -6.72 8.54 -1.91
C ARG A 13 -7.38 8.10 -0.62
N ALA A 14 -8.52 8.66 -0.33
CA ALA A 14 -9.30 8.29 0.84
C ALA A 14 -10.73 7.94 0.42
N SER A 15 -11.33 6.97 1.10
CA SER A 15 -12.71 6.56 0.85
C SER A 15 -13.44 6.16 2.13
N ALA A 16 -14.70 6.56 2.23
CA ALA A 16 -15.62 6.16 3.29
C ALA A 16 -17.05 6.18 2.74
N ARG A 17 -17.87 5.16 3.05
CA ARG A 17 -19.29 5.07 2.61
C ARG A 17 -19.51 5.41 1.13
N GLY A 18 -18.62 4.96 0.24
CA GLY A 18 -18.73 5.21 -1.19
C GLY A 18 -18.28 6.61 -1.65
N ARG A 19 -18.02 7.53 -0.73
CA ARG A 19 -17.41 8.84 -1.04
C ARG A 19 -15.91 8.68 -1.17
N ARG A 20 -15.31 9.47 -2.04
CA ARG A 20 -13.87 9.42 -2.34
C ARG A 20 -13.29 10.81 -2.39
N ALA A 21 -12.09 10.95 -1.81
CA ALA A 21 -11.28 12.17 -1.91
C ALA A 21 -9.89 11.80 -2.44
N ARG A 22 -9.23 12.72 -3.11
CA ARG A 22 -7.88 12.55 -3.64
C ARG A 22 -7.08 13.83 -3.44
N GLY A 23 -5.80 13.64 -3.10
CA GLY A 23 -4.85 14.71 -2.92
C GLY A 23 -3.42 14.28 -3.31
N PRO A 24 -2.44 15.15 -3.07
CA PRO A 24 -1.02 14.84 -3.26
C PRO A 24 -0.61 13.68 -2.36
N GLY A 25 0.35 12.88 -2.84
CA GLY A 25 0.98 11.82 -2.06
C GLY A 25 2.02 12.36 -1.07
N ALA A 26 2.75 11.43 -0.45
CA ALA A 26 3.84 11.76 0.46
C ALA A 26 5.07 10.91 0.14
N PRO A 27 6.28 11.34 0.54
CA PRO A 27 7.45 10.47 0.51
C PRO A 27 7.17 9.16 1.25
N GLY A 28 7.86 8.07 0.87
CA GLY A 28 7.73 6.80 1.60
C GLY A 28 8.04 6.98 3.08
N LEU A 29 7.42 6.19 3.94
CA LEU A 29 7.52 6.34 5.40
C LEU A 29 8.97 6.26 5.92
N ALA A 30 9.83 5.52 5.23
CA ALA A 30 11.27 5.43 5.56
C ALA A 30 12.07 6.71 5.23
N ALA A 31 11.51 7.63 4.44
CA ALA A 31 12.20 8.86 4.08
C ALA A 31 12.22 9.87 5.23
N PRO A 32 13.24 10.74 5.33
CA PRO A 32 13.24 11.83 6.30
C PRO A 32 11.95 12.67 6.21
N GLY A 33 11.27 12.86 7.33
CA GLY A 33 9.98 13.58 7.38
C GLY A 33 8.79 12.84 6.77
N GLY A 34 8.97 11.59 6.31
CA GLY A 34 7.93 10.79 5.64
C GLY A 34 6.66 10.62 6.48
N VAL A 35 6.80 10.35 7.78
CA VAL A 35 5.65 10.20 8.69
C VAL A 35 4.83 11.49 8.78
N ARG A 36 5.48 12.63 8.97
CA ARG A 36 4.80 13.94 9.05
C ARG A 36 4.09 14.30 7.76
N ALA A 37 4.75 14.07 6.62
CA ALA A 37 4.16 14.32 5.32
C ALA A 37 2.95 13.38 5.04
N ALA A 38 3.06 12.11 5.44
CA ALA A 38 1.99 11.14 5.35
C ALA A 38 0.78 11.53 6.19
N GLU A 39 1.00 11.91 7.46
CA GLU A 39 -0.04 12.40 8.35
C GLU A 39 -0.77 13.61 7.74
N ALA A 40 -0.03 14.63 7.31
CA ALA A 40 -0.60 15.84 6.73
C ALA A 40 -1.46 15.53 5.48
N ALA A 41 -0.99 14.67 4.59
CA ALA A 41 -1.72 14.27 3.39
C ALA A 41 -3.03 13.53 3.74
N ILE A 42 -3.00 12.65 4.74
CA ILE A 42 -4.17 11.91 5.21
C ILE A 42 -5.17 12.84 5.90
N LEU A 43 -4.71 13.69 6.82
CA LEU A 43 -5.56 14.61 7.56
C LEU A 43 -6.34 15.54 6.64
N ALA A 44 -5.71 16.07 5.59
CA ALA A 44 -6.40 16.94 4.63
C ALA A 44 -7.64 16.26 4.04
N LEU A 45 -7.52 15.00 3.59
CA LEU A 45 -8.62 14.25 3.01
C LEU A 45 -9.63 13.76 4.07
N ALA A 46 -9.16 13.38 5.24
CA ALA A 46 -10.00 12.90 6.33
C ALA A 46 -10.91 14.03 6.84
N ILE A 47 -10.39 15.25 7.00
CA ILE A 47 -11.17 16.41 7.43
C ILE A 47 -12.28 16.73 6.42
N ASP A 48 -11.96 16.72 5.13
CA ASP A 48 -12.96 17.02 4.08
C ASP A 48 -14.07 15.96 4.05
N LEU A 49 -13.73 14.69 4.13
CA LEU A 49 -14.72 13.61 4.19
C LEU A 49 -15.52 13.64 5.50
N ALA A 50 -14.91 13.97 6.64
CA ALA A 50 -15.60 14.05 7.92
C ALA A 50 -16.62 15.18 7.98
N ARG A 51 -16.37 16.30 7.31
CA ARG A 51 -17.34 17.41 7.18
C ARG A 51 -18.62 16.97 6.48
N GLU A 52 -18.51 16.06 5.53
CA GLU A 52 -19.65 15.57 4.76
C GLU A 52 -20.34 14.38 5.43
N LEU A 53 -19.57 13.45 6.01
CA LEU A 53 -20.05 12.14 6.45
C LEU A 53 -20.18 12.00 7.97
N GLY A 54 -19.59 12.91 8.74
CA GLY A 54 -19.41 12.79 10.18
C GLY A 54 -18.09 12.10 10.58
N PRO A 55 -17.87 11.89 11.89
CA PRO A 55 -16.60 11.35 12.41
C PRO A 55 -16.37 9.90 12.01
N PHE A 56 -15.11 9.52 11.96
CA PHE A 56 -14.69 8.13 11.77
C PHE A 56 -14.46 7.47 13.12
N ASP A 57 -14.69 6.15 13.18
CA ASP A 57 -14.37 5.30 14.33
C ASP A 57 -13.02 4.60 14.12
N GLU A 58 -12.72 4.29 12.86
CA GLU A 58 -11.54 3.51 12.48
C GLU A 58 -10.90 4.05 11.19
N VAL A 59 -9.57 4.02 11.11
CA VAL A 59 -8.81 4.39 9.93
C VAL A 59 -7.89 3.23 9.52
N ILE A 60 -7.95 2.85 8.25
CA ILE A 60 -7.08 1.83 7.66
C ILE A 60 -6.24 2.51 6.59
N VAL A 61 -4.92 2.45 6.72
CA VAL A 61 -3.97 3.09 5.82
C VAL A 61 -3.10 2.04 5.15
N GLY A 62 -3.11 2.00 3.82
CA GLY A 62 -2.07 1.37 3.02
C GLY A 62 -1.04 2.43 2.64
N ALA A 63 0.19 2.32 3.12
CA ALA A 63 1.22 3.32 2.89
C ALA A 63 2.46 2.73 2.22
N ALA A 64 2.96 3.43 1.20
CA ALA A 64 4.20 3.07 0.54
C ALA A 64 5.37 3.07 1.55
N GLY A 65 6.11 1.96 1.60
CA GLY A 65 7.25 1.80 2.51
C GLY A 65 6.91 1.34 3.93
N ALA A 66 5.64 1.09 4.26
CA ALA A 66 5.24 0.66 5.62
C ALA A 66 5.90 -0.65 6.06
N LEU A 67 6.08 -1.62 5.16
CA LEU A 67 6.75 -2.89 5.47
C LEU A 67 8.26 -2.71 5.69
N ALA A 68 8.90 -1.78 4.97
CA ALA A 68 10.32 -1.50 5.10
C ALA A 68 10.67 -0.66 6.33
N ALA A 69 9.69 0.03 6.91
CA ALA A 69 9.85 0.92 8.06
C ALA A 69 8.73 0.71 9.09
N PRO A 70 8.70 -0.42 9.80
CA PRO A 70 7.61 -0.76 10.73
C PRO A 70 7.47 0.24 11.88
N ASP A 71 8.57 0.82 12.36
CA ASP A 71 8.52 1.83 13.41
C ASP A 71 7.91 3.14 12.91
N ALA A 72 8.21 3.54 11.67
CA ALA A 72 7.59 4.70 11.06
C ALA A 72 6.08 4.46 10.78
N ALA A 73 5.70 3.24 10.42
CA ALA A 73 4.29 2.86 10.26
C ALA A 73 3.54 2.94 11.60
N ARG A 74 4.18 2.49 12.69
CA ARG A 74 3.62 2.63 14.06
C ARG A 74 3.48 4.09 14.45
N ALA A 75 4.53 4.90 14.24
CA ALA A 75 4.50 6.33 14.53
C ALA A 75 3.41 7.07 13.75
N LEU A 76 3.16 6.70 12.49
CA LEU A 76 2.03 7.23 11.72
C LEU A 76 0.68 6.83 12.33
N GLY A 77 0.54 5.58 12.77
CA GLY A 77 -0.66 5.11 13.46
C GLY A 77 -0.96 5.91 14.72
N ASP A 78 0.04 6.12 15.56
CA ASP A 78 -0.08 6.89 16.81
C ASP A 78 -0.44 8.35 16.53
N ALA A 79 0.18 8.98 15.52
CA ALA A 79 -0.13 10.35 15.12
C ALA A 79 -1.57 10.49 14.63
N LEU A 80 -2.05 9.56 13.81
CA LEU A 80 -3.43 9.57 13.31
C LEU A 80 -4.46 9.30 14.41
N LEU A 81 -4.17 8.40 15.37
CA LEU A 81 -5.02 8.19 16.54
C LEU A 81 -5.23 9.48 17.32
N ALA A 82 -4.15 10.22 17.56
CA ALA A 82 -4.20 11.48 18.30
C ALA A 82 -4.91 12.58 17.52
N SER A 83 -4.60 12.73 16.22
CA SER A 83 -5.09 13.84 15.39
C SER A 83 -6.56 13.68 14.99
N LEU A 84 -7.00 12.46 14.67
CA LEU A 84 -8.38 12.17 14.23
C LEU A 84 -9.31 11.78 15.37
N ARG A 85 -8.77 11.48 16.56
CA ARG A 85 -9.54 11.03 17.73
C ARG A 85 -10.42 9.82 17.43
N VAL A 86 -9.87 8.87 16.67
CA VAL A 86 -10.54 7.63 16.30
C VAL A 86 -10.21 6.52 17.31
N GLU A 87 -11.01 5.47 17.34
CA GLU A 87 -10.82 4.35 18.25
C GLU A 87 -9.67 3.44 17.82
N ARG A 88 -9.48 3.28 16.50
CA ARG A 88 -8.47 2.37 15.93
C ARG A 88 -7.85 2.92 14.67
N VAL A 89 -6.53 2.68 14.54
CA VAL A 89 -5.80 2.91 13.31
C VAL A 89 -4.99 1.66 12.98
N ALA A 90 -5.12 1.19 11.74
CA ALA A 90 -4.27 0.14 11.19
C ALA A 90 -3.43 0.72 10.04
N VAL A 91 -2.10 0.53 10.10
CA VAL A 91 -1.19 0.92 9.02
C VAL A 91 -0.57 -0.33 8.41
N THR A 92 -0.70 -0.50 7.12
CA THR A 92 -0.15 -1.63 6.36
C THR A 92 0.53 -1.12 5.08
N SER A 93 1.04 -2.02 4.22
CA SER A 93 1.53 -1.59 2.92
C SER A 93 0.38 -1.26 1.97
N ASP A 94 0.66 -0.39 1.01
CA ASP A 94 -0.20 -0.08 -0.13
C ASP A 94 -0.62 -1.35 -0.90
N ALA A 95 0.31 -2.29 -1.08
CA ALA A 95 0.05 -3.57 -1.74
C ALA A 95 -0.98 -4.43 -0.99
N VAL A 96 -0.89 -4.50 0.35
CA VAL A 96 -1.85 -5.26 1.18
C VAL A 96 -3.23 -4.61 1.14
N LEU A 97 -3.30 -3.28 1.20
CA LEU A 97 -4.57 -2.57 1.09
C LEU A 97 -5.20 -2.77 -0.29
N ALA A 98 -4.39 -2.70 -1.37
CA ALA A 98 -4.85 -2.96 -2.73
C ALA A 98 -5.36 -4.39 -2.91
N HIS A 99 -4.67 -5.39 -2.32
CA HIS A 99 -5.13 -6.77 -2.31
C HIS A 99 -6.49 -6.91 -1.61
N ALA A 100 -6.63 -6.34 -0.42
CA ALA A 100 -7.88 -6.38 0.33
C ALA A 100 -9.03 -5.71 -0.44
N GLY A 101 -8.75 -4.58 -1.09
CA GLY A 101 -9.73 -3.87 -1.92
C GLY A 101 -10.13 -4.61 -3.19
N ALA A 102 -9.20 -5.30 -3.85
CA ALA A 102 -9.44 -6.03 -5.09
C ALA A 102 -10.17 -7.37 -4.87
N LEU A 103 -9.82 -8.08 -3.81
CA LEU A 103 -10.29 -9.44 -3.54
C LEU A 103 -11.26 -9.52 -2.35
N GLY A 104 -11.64 -8.39 -1.75
CA GLY A 104 -12.55 -8.38 -0.60
C GLY A 104 -12.00 -9.12 0.62
N GLY A 105 -10.67 -9.16 0.78
CA GLY A 105 -10.00 -9.91 1.84
C GLY A 105 -9.88 -11.42 1.59
N GLN A 106 -10.32 -11.92 0.43
CA GLN A 106 -10.18 -13.32 0.06
C GLN A 106 -8.73 -13.65 -0.36
N PRO A 107 -8.28 -14.90 -0.17
CA PRO A 107 -6.99 -15.36 -0.67
C PRO A 107 -6.87 -15.16 -2.18
N GLY A 108 -5.67 -14.87 -2.64
CA GLY A 108 -5.41 -14.68 -4.07
C GLY A 108 -4.15 -13.90 -4.37
N VAL A 109 -3.99 -13.52 -5.62
CA VAL A 109 -2.84 -12.77 -6.13
C VAL A 109 -3.33 -11.49 -6.79
N VAL A 110 -2.69 -10.37 -6.44
CA VAL A 110 -2.86 -9.09 -7.14
C VAL A 110 -1.52 -8.64 -7.72
N LEU A 111 -1.60 -8.09 -8.92
CA LEU A 111 -0.50 -7.39 -9.57
C LEU A 111 -0.77 -5.91 -9.49
N ILE A 112 0.13 -5.17 -8.89
CA ILE A 112 0.06 -3.72 -8.74
C ILE A 112 1.10 -3.13 -9.68
N ALA A 113 0.62 -2.44 -10.72
CA ALA A 113 1.45 -1.76 -11.71
C ALA A 113 1.27 -0.24 -11.58
N GLY A 114 2.38 0.45 -11.36
CA GLY A 114 2.44 1.91 -11.22
C GLY A 114 3.82 2.42 -11.59
N THR A 115 4.41 3.26 -10.76
CA THR A 115 5.83 3.67 -10.88
C THR A 115 6.76 2.45 -10.75
N GLY A 116 6.37 1.46 -9.94
CA GLY A 116 6.96 0.14 -9.83
C GLY A 116 5.90 -0.94 -10.06
N VAL A 117 6.33 -2.19 -10.22
CA VAL A 117 5.46 -3.37 -10.29
C VAL A 117 5.73 -4.25 -9.09
N VAL A 118 4.66 -4.74 -8.45
CA VAL A 118 4.73 -5.73 -7.38
C VAL A 118 3.58 -6.71 -7.51
N ALA A 119 3.88 -7.99 -7.41
CA ALA A 119 2.89 -9.04 -7.24
C ALA A 119 2.81 -9.41 -5.77
N LEU A 120 1.62 -9.37 -5.18
CA LEU A 120 1.35 -9.80 -3.82
C LEU A 120 0.39 -10.98 -3.84
N ALA A 121 0.80 -12.09 -3.25
CA ALA A 121 -0.05 -13.23 -2.94
C ALA A 121 -0.33 -13.27 -1.44
N ILE A 122 -1.59 -13.48 -1.08
CA ILE A 122 -2.01 -13.81 0.30
C ILE A 122 -2.80 -15.12 0.21
N ASP A 123 -2.39 -16.12 0.98
CA ASP A 123 -3.06 -17.42 1.01
C ASP A 123 -4.19 -17.46 2.07
N ALA A 124 -4.85 -18.60 2.19
CA ALA A 124 -5.97 -18.79 3.12
C ALA A 124 -5.56 -18.67 4.60
N ASP A 125 -4.30 -18.92 4.91
CA ASP A 125 -3.74 -18.82 6.26
C ASP A 125 -3.21 -17.40 6.56
N GLY A 126 -3.33 -16.48 5.60
CA GLY A 126 -2.85 -15.11 5.70
C GLY A 126 -1.34 -14.96 5.46
N ALA A 127 -0.65 -16.02 5.06
CA ALA A 127 0.75 -15.93 4.71
C ALA A 127 0.94 -15.14 3.42
N ARG A 128 1.97 -14.29 3.41
CA ARG A 128 2.20 -13.32 2.33
C ARG A 128 3.44 -13.69 1.56
N ARG A 129 3.36 -13.57 0.24
CA ARG A 129 4.50 -13.70 -0.67
C ARG A 129 4.48 -12.55 -1.65
N THR A 130 5.63 -11.93 -1.85
CA THR A 130 5.81 -10.86 -2.83
C THR A 130 6.81 -11.29 -3.89
N ALA A 131 6.56 -10.89 -5.11
CA ALA A 131 7.50 -11.01 -6.21
C ALA A 131 7.63 -9.65 -6.88
N ASP A 132 8.86 -9.26 -7.23
CA ASP A 132 9.20 -7.94 -7.76
C ASP A 132 9.04 -6.80 -6.74
N GLY A 133 9.10 -5.54 -7.16
CA GLY A 133 8.97 -4.39 -6.26
C GLY A 133 10.25 -4.03 -5.50
N TRP A 134 11.41 -4.55 -5.93
CA TRP A 134 12.72 -4.25 -5.32
C TRP A 134 13.28 -2.88 -5.73
N GLY A 135 12.53 -2.15 -6.57
CA GLY A 135 12.93 -0.86 -7.11
C GLY A 135 13.81 -0.97 -8.36
N PRO A 136 14.03 0.16 -9.07
CA PRO A 136 14.61 0.20 -10.42
C PRO A 136 16.05 -0.33 -10.51
N TRP A 137 16.72 -0.56 -9.40
CA TRP A 137 18.11 -1.04 -9.35
C TRP A 137 18.23 -2.53 -9.07
N LEU A 138 17.19 -3.19 -8.54
CA LEU A 138 17.27 -4.58 -8.07
C LEU A 138 16.19 -5.49 -8.67
N GLY A 139 15.33 -4.98 -9.53
CA GLY A 139 14.26 -5.73 -10.18
C GLY A 139 12.92 -5.01 -10.10
N ASP A 140 12.65 -4.20 -11.08
CA ASP A 140 11.37 -3.53 -11.33
C ASP A 140 11.17 -3.45 -12.84
N GLU A 141 11.35 -4.61 -13.50
CA GLU A 141 11.41 -4.74 -14.95
C GLU A 141 10.08 -4.37 -15.66
N GLY A 142 8.99 -4.26 -14.92
CA GLY A 142 7.68 -3.84 -15.41
C GLY A 142 7.24 -2.45 -14.93
N GLY A 143 8.06 -1.74 -14.15
CA GLY A 143 7.72 -0.43 -13.61
C GLY A 143 7.86 0.69 -14.65
N GLY A 144 6.91 1.63 -14.64
CA GLY A 144 6.90 2.81 -15.52
C GLY A 144 8.04 3.82 -15.29
N GLY A 145 8.91 3.60 -14.28
CA GLY A 145 10.10 4.40 -13.97
C GLY A 145 11.41 3.75 -14.41
N GLY A 146 11.37 2.56 -14.96
CA GLY A 146 12.55 1.87 -15.46
C GLY A 146 13.02 2.48 -16.79
N SER A 147 14.19 3.09 -16.81
CA SER A 147 14.93 3.27 -18.07
C SER A 147 15.33 1.86 -18.52
N ALA A 148 14.62 1.30 -19.50
CA ALA A 148 15.06 0.09 -20.15
C ALA A 148 16.48 0.31 -20.69
N PRO A 149 17.47 -0.59 -20.40
CA PRO A 149 18.75 -0.49 -21.05
C PRO A 149 18.54 -0.67 -22.56
N PRO A 150 19.25 0.10 -23.41
CA PRO A 150 19.15 -0.08 -24.85
C PRO A 150 19.76 -1.45 -25.21
N GLY A 151 18.93 -2.38 -25.64
CA GLY A 151 19.35 -3.70 -26.09
C GLY A 151 18.55 -4.81 -25.44
N GLY A 152 17.52 -5.27 -26.16
CA GLY A 152 16.57 -6.27 -25.75
C GLY A 152 17.12 -7.47 -25.01
N ALA A 153 16.82 -7.55 -23.76
CA ALA A 153 16.76 -8.80 -23.03
C ALA A 153 15.28 -9.14 -22.85
N ALA A 154 14.75 -9.90 -23.77
CA ALA A 154 13.48 -10.59 -23.55
C ALA A 154 13.55 -11.33 -22.22
N SER A 155 12.66 -10.96 -21.34
CA SER A 155 12.46 -11.49 -20.01
C SER A 155 12.69 -12.98 -19.92
N ARG A 156 13.66 -13.40 -19.15
CA ARG A 156 13.72 -14.76 -18.65
C ARG A 156 12.71 -14.89 -17.51
N TRP A 157 11.49 -15.15 -17.84
CA TRP A 157 10.56 -15.79 -16.94
C TRP A 157 11.09 -17.20 -16.68
N SER A 158 11.99 -17.35 -15.72
CA SER A 158 12.30 -18.68 -15.20
C SER A 158 11.06 -19.12 -14.42
N ALA A 159 10.32 -20.05 -15.00
CA ALA A 159 9.25 -20.75 -14.31
C ALA A 159 9.83 -21.33 -13.01
N ALA A 160 9.48 -20.70 -11.88
CA ALA A 160 9.78 -21.25 -10.58
C ALA A 160 9.16 -22.64 -10.52
N ARG A 161 9.99 -23.64 -10.26
CA ARG A 161 9.64 -25.05 -10.19
C ARG A 161 8.41 -25.22 -9.31
N ARG A 162 7.40 -25.93 -9.85
CA ARG A 162 6.26 -26.42 -9.07
C ARG A 162 6.80 -27.22 -7.87
N PRO A 163 6.38 -26.97 -6.64
CA PRO A 163 6.64 -27.90 -5.56
C PRO A 163 5.93 -29.21 -5.90
N SER A 164 6.67 -30.32 -5.85
CA SER A 164 6.16 -31.68 -6.02
C SER A 164 5.03 -31.93 -5.02
N ALA A 165 3.89 -32.37 -5.53
CA ALA A 165 2.77 -32.82 -4.73
C ALA A 165 3.23 -33.91 -3.75
N VAL A 166 3.05 -33.68 -2.45
CA VAL A 166 3.14 -34.73 -1.44
C VAL A 166 1.87 -35.56 -1.59
N ARG A 167 2.04 -36.83 -1.99
CA ARG A 167 1.00 -37.85 -1.90
C ARG A 167 0.94 -38.34 -0.47
N THR A 168 -0.20 -38.27 0.15
CA THR A 168 -0.59 -39.09 1.31
C THR A 168 -1.06 -40.44 0.86
#